data_0cd4d61394500cdb85d712354f440d8b
#
_entry.id   0cd4d61394500cdb85d712354f440d8b
#
_cell.length_a   1.000
_cell.length_b   1.000
_cell.length_c   1.000
_cell.angle_alpha   90.00
_cell.angle_beta   90.00
_cell.angle_gamma   90.00
#
_symmetry.space_group_name_H-M   'P 1'
#
loop_
_entity.id
_entity.type
_entity.pdbx_description
1 polymer ?
#
loop_
_entity_poly.entity_id
_entity_poly.type
_entity_poly.pdbx_seq_one_letter_code
_entity_poly.pdbx_strand_id
1 'polypeptide(L)'
;MKKSNVIALVLLSTVFFYACTKDDNTSGTNTTLTQNVVKDLIADTIVGLSNGQPVGAGKFTFYSLESNAIVASTDSNSTKWDLAFRGTTILTNAGTSGPGAGGAFIYNGTFDELKTVPVDSVFKKDNYPTSYAITTGSNKGWYVYDGVNNLITPIPGRVLVIKTAKGNYAKVEILNYYKGGTTPAPSASDDVKLKTQRFYTFRYVHQANGTASFQ
;
A
#
# COMPACT_ATOMS: atom_id res chain seq x y z
N MET A 1 -83.78 -2.56 -55.72
CA MET A 1 -83.46 -2.19 -54.35
C MET A 1 -82.71 -3.35 -53.71
N LYS A 2 -81.38 -3.31 -53.67
CA LYS A 2 -80.57 -4.34 -53.09
C LYS A 2 -79.87 -3.73 -51.84
N LYS A 3 -80.11 -4.32 -50.70
CA LYS A 3 -79.40 -4.02 -49.46
C LYS A 3 -78.10 -4.77 -49.42
N SER A 4 -77.04 -4.06 -49.30
CA SER A 4 -75.65 -4.64 -49.11
C SER A 4 -75.30 -4.61 -47.65
N ASN A 5 -75.07 -5.79 -47.04
CA ASN A 5 -74.62 -5.94 -45.69
C ASN A 5 -73.08 -5.90 -45.71
N VAL A 6 -72.52 -4.91 -45.02
CA VAL A 6 -71.07 -4.83 -44.77
C VAL A 6 -70.78 -5.45 -43.41
N ILE A 7 -70.07 -6.58 -43.43
CA ILE A 7 -69.56 -7.27 -42.22
C ILE A 7 -68.23 -6.59 -41.84
N ALA A 8 -68.21 -5.93 -40.71
CA ALA A 8 -67.00 -5.37 -40.15
C ALA A 8 -66.25 -6.47 -39.39
N LEU A 9 -65.08 -6.84 -39.88
CA LEU A 9 -64.15 -7.77 -39.25
C LEU A 9 -63.30 -7.00 -38.26
N VAL A 10 -63.52 -7.19 -36.95
CA VAL A 10 -62.69 -6.64 -35.90
C VAL A 10 -61.49 -7.55 -35.68
N LEU A 11 -60.30 -7.09 -36.10
CA LEU A 11 -59.03 -7.75 -35.79
C LEU A 11 -58.63 -7.35 -34.36
N LEU A 12 -58.68 -8.33 -33.45
CA LEU A 12 -58.18 -8.21 -32.09
C LEU A 12 -56.68 -8.49 -32.12
N SER A 13 -55.85 -7.44 -32.14
CA SER A 13 -54.39 -7.55 -32.03
C SER A 13 -53.98 -7.75 -30.57
N THR A 14 -53.61 -8.95 -30.19
CA THR A 14 -52.97 -9.27 -28.91
C THR A 14 -51.52 -8.79 -28.91
N VAL A 15 -51.28 -7.71 -28.15
CA VAL A 15 -49.91 -7.22 -27.90
C VAL A 15 -49.29 -8.08 -26.80
N PHE A 16 -48.34 -8.97 -27.19
CA PHE A 16 -47.50 -9.69 -26.27
C PHE A 16 -46.44 -8.72 -25.73
N PHE A 17 -46.55 -8.30 -24.46
CA PHE A 17 -45.48 -7.65 -23.73
C PHE A 17 -44.45 -8.73 -23.38
N TYR A 18 -43.32 -8.76 -24.09
CA TYR A 18 -42.14 -9.43 -23.64
C TYR A 18 -41.55 -8.61 -22.49
N ALA A 19 -41.77 -9.05 -21.27
CA ALA A 19 -41.01 -8.56 -20.11
C ALA A 19 -39.60 -9.13 -20.24
N CYS A 20 -38.66 -8.31 -20.69
CA CYS A 20 -37.24 -8.58 -20.55
C CYS A 20 -36.92 -8.50 -19.08
N THR A 21 -36.85 -9.62 -18.36
CA THR A 21 -36.17 -9.70 -17.09
C THR A 21 -34.68 -9.48 -17.37
N LYS A 22 -34.20 -8.30 -17.01
CA LYS A 22 -32.78 -8.02 -16.93
C LYS A 22 -32.25 -8.87 -15.80
N ASP A 23 -31.66 -10.02 -16.12
CA ASP A 23 -30.81 -10.73 -15.21
C ASP A 23 -29.59 -9.84 -14.98
N ASP A 24 -29.61 -9.09 -13.88
CA ASP A 24 -28.43 -8.45 -13.33
C ASP A 24 -27.50 -9.57 -12.78
N ASN A 25 -26.92 -10.34 -13.71
CA ASN A 25 -25.72 -11.08 -13.44
C ASN A 25 -24.59 -10.07 -13.26
N THR A 26 -24.54 -9.44 -12.10
CA THR A 26 -23.31 -8.84 -11.60
C THR A 26 -22.35 -9.98 -11.31
N SER A 27 -21.77 -10.54 -12.38
CA SER A 27 -20.59 -11.38 -12.30
C SER A 27 -19.49 -10.50 -11.74
N GLY A 28 -19.41 -10.43 -10.41
CA GLY A 28 -18.24 -9.89 -9.74
C GLY A 28 -17.05 -10.66 -10.24
N THR A 29 -16.30 -10.10 -11.19
CA THR A 29 -14.99 -10.58 -11.54
C THR A 29 -14.17 -10.55 -10.25
N ASN A 30 -14.02 -11.72 -9.62
CA ASN A 30 -13.04 -11.91 -8.55
C ASN A 30 -11.67 -11.70 -9.19
N THR A 31 -11.27 -10.45 -9.30
CA THR A 31 -9.92 -10.10 -9.73
C THR A 31 -9.01 -10.46 -8.56
N THR A 32 -8.41 -11.64 -8.63
CA THR A 32 -7.40 -12.05 -7.65
C THR A 32 -6.32 -10.99 -7.60
N LEU A 33 -6.18 -10.33 -6.45
CA LEU A 33 -5.19 -9.28 -6.27
C LEU A 33 -3.78 -9.89 -6.29
N THR A 34 -2.89 -9.28 -7.05
CA THR A 34 -1.50 -9.73 -7.13
C THR A 34 -0.72 -9.27 -5.92
N GLN A 35 -0.05 -10.21 -5.26
CA GLN A 35 0.98 -9.89 -4.28
C GLN A 35 2.28 -9.55 -5.00
N ASN A 36 2.81 -8.37 -4.72
CA ASN A 36 4.11 -7.92 -5.21
C ASN A 36 5.18 -8.08 -4.13
N VAL A 37 6.41 -8.36 -4.54
CA VAL A 37 7.58 -8.37 -3.68
C VAL A 37 8.62 -7.42 -4.24
N VAL A 38 9.01 -6.45 -3.43
CA VAL A 38 10.07 -5.49 -3.72
C VAL A 38 11.32 -5.92 -2.97
N LYS A 39 12.45 -5.99 -3.67
CA LYS A 39 13.74 -6.38 -3.08
C LYS A 39 14.72 -5.23 -3.19
N ASP A 40 15.49 -5.04 -2.11
CA ASP A 40 16.61 -4.11 -2.06
C ASP A 40 16.26 -2.66 -2.44
N LEU A 41 15.06 -2.18 -2.05
CA LEU A 41 14.72 -0.76 -2.20
C LEU A 41 15.63 0.07 -1.30
N ILE A 42 16.48 0.90 -1.89
CA ILE A 42 17.42 1.75 -1.16
C ILE A 42 16.65 2.85 -0.42
N ALA A 43 16.86 2.96 0.88
CA ALA A 43 16.24 3.96 1.76
C ALA A 43 17.28 4.93 2.31
N ASP A 44 17.80 5.78 1.45
CA ASP A 44 18.92 6.70 1.68
C ASP A 44 20.29 5.99 1.60
N THR A 45 21.34 6.76 1.41
CA THR A 45 22.72 6.28 1.36
C THR A 45 23.46 6.73 2.61
N ILE A 46 24.25 5.83 3.20
CA ILE A 46 25.18 6.21 4.26
C ILE A 46 26.37 6.89 3.61
N VAL A 47 26.66 8.12 4.02
CA VAL A 47 27.76 8.95 3.49
C VAL A 47 28.94 9.04 4.46
N GLY A 48 28.80 8.56 5.70
CA GLY A 48 29.84 8.58 6.71
C GLY A 48 29.32 8.20 8.10
N LEU A 49 30.18 8.40 9.11
CA LEU A 49 29.85 8.25 10.52
C LEU A 49 30.03 9.59 11.23
N SER A 50 29.17 9.88 12.20
CA SER A 50 29.32 10.96 13.16
C SER A 50 29.13 10.40 14.57
N ASN A 51 30.13 10.51 15.42
CA ASN A 51 30.13 9.92 16.77
C ASN A 51 29.76 8.42 16.77
N GLY A 52 30.28 7.66 15.79
CA GLY A 52 29.98 6.24 15.63
C GLY A 52 28.60 5.92 15.04
N GLN A 53 27.77 6.93 14.76
CA GLN A 53 26.44 6.73 14.19
C GLN A 53 26.43 6.96 12.68
N PRO A 54 25.66 6.16 11.91
CA PRO A 54 25.58 6.31 10.45
C PRO A 54 24.88 7.60 10.06
N VAL A 55 25.56 8.41 9.25
CA VAL A 55 25.01 9.64 8.66
C VAL A 55 24.53 9.31 7.23
N GLY A 56 23.27 9.61 6.97
CA GLY A 56 22.69 9.47 5.62
C GLY A 56 22.85 10.72 4.78
N ALA A 57 22.67 10.59 3.47
CA ALA A 57 22.59 11.70 2.52
C ALA A 57 21.33 12.58 2.72
N GLY A 58 20.38 12.13 3.53
CA GLY A 58 19.13 12.84 3.83
C GLY A 58 18.06 12.72 2.74
N LYS A 59 18.20 11.78 1.82
CA LYS A 59 17.31 11.64 0.66
C LYS A 59 16.25 10.59 0.89
N PHE A 60 15.00 10.92 0.53
CA PHE A 60 13.92 9.94 0.46
C PHE A 60 13.90 9.24 -0.88
N THR A 61 13.62 7.94 -0.88
CA THR A 61 13.24 7.16 -2.05
C THR A 61 11.72 7.05 -2.09
N PHE A 62 11.10 7.66 -3.09
CA PHE A 62 9.66 7.66 -3.29
C PHE A 62 9.25 6.43 -4.08
N TYR A 63 8.13 5.82 -3.71
CA TYR A 63 7.64 4.56 -4.29
C TYR A 63 6.15 4.61 -4.55
N SER A 64 5.74 4.14 -5.73
CA SER A 64 4.33 3.94 -6.09
C SER A 64 3.95 2.48 -5.94
N LEU A 65 2.96 2.19 -5.11
CA LEU A 65 2.40 0.85 -4.95
C LEU A 65 1.56 0.45 -6.18
N GLU A 66 0.97 1.41 -6.87
CA GLU A 66 0.17 1.17 -8.08
C GLU A 66 1.05 0.75 -9.26
N SER A 67 2.11 1.50 -9.55
CA SER A 67 3.00 1.20 -10.68
C SER A 67 4.12 0.22 -10.35
N ASN A 68 4.26 -0.19 -9.07
CA ASN A 68 5.33 -1.04 -8.55
C ASN A 68 6.73 -0.49 -8.92
N ALA A 69 6.95 0.80 -8.72
CA ALA A 69 8.14 1.48 -9.21
C ALA A 69 8.58 2.63 -8.30
N ILE A 70 9.89 2.94 -8.37
CA ILE A 70 10.46 4.15 -7.79
C ILE A 70 9.97 5.37 -8.58
N VAL A 71 9.60 6.41 -7.85
CA VAL A 71 9.17 7.70 -8.40
C VAL A 71 10.33 8.70 -8.27
N ALA A 72 10.56 9.49 -9.29
CA ALA A 72 11.62 10.49 -9.30
C ALA A 72 11.41 11.53 -8.17
N SER A 73 12.49 11.96 -7.52
CA SER A 73 12.43 12.96 -6.44
C SER A 73 11.88 14.32 -6.90
N THR A 74 11.95 14.64 -8.18
CA THR A 74 11.31 15.81 -8.79
C THR A 74 9.78 15.78 -8.71
N ASP A 75 9.20 14.57 -8.55
CA ASP A 75 7.77 14.34 -8.38
C ASP A 75 7.34 14.22 -6.90
N SER A 76 8.23 14.57 -5.96
CA SER A 76 7.93 14.50 -4.50
C SER A 76 6.69 15.31 -4.09
N ASN A 77 6.40 16.40 -4.79
CA ASN A 77 5.20 17.22 -4.57
C ASN A 77 4.06 16.86 -5.52
N SER A 78 3.84 15.56 -5.71
CA SER A 78 2.77 15.04 -6.58
C SER A 78 2.08 13.84 -5.91
N THR A 79 0.99 13.36 -6.51
CA THR A 79 0.28 12.15 -6.07
C THR A 79 0.77 10.88 -6.77
N LYS A 80 1.94 10.92 -7.41
CA LYS A 80 2.51 9.77 -8.13
C LYS A 80 3.11 8.70 -7.20
N TRP A 81 3.42 9.03 -5.96
CA TRP A 81 4.01 8.12 -4.98
C TRP A 81 3.05 7.88 -3.79
N ASP A 82 3.23 6.79 -3.10
CA ASP A 82 2.40 6.40 -1.96
C ASP A 82 3.20 6.33 -0.66
N LEU A 83 4.42 5.81 -0.74
CA LEU A 83 5.36 5.67 0.37
C LEU A 83 6.69 6.32 0.02
N ALA A 84 7.38 6.87 1.05
CA ALA A 84 8.74 7.35 0.89
C ALA A 84 9.63 6.84 2.04
N PHE A 85 10.81 6.35 1.69
CA PHE A 85 11.72 5.65 2.60
C PHE A 85 13.00 6.41 2.82
N ARG A 86 13.40 6.60 4.09
CA ARG A 86 14.69 7.18 4.46
C ARG A 86 15.17 6.60 5.79
N GLY A 87 16.28 5.87 5.79
CA GLY A 87 16.71 5.13 6.98
C GLY A 87 15.59 4.21 7.47
N THR A 88 15.14 4.35 8.71
CA THR A 88 14.00 3.59 9.26
C THR A 88 12.65 4.31 9.15
N THR A 89 12.65 5.53 8.62
CA THR A 89 11.42 6.33 8.45
C THR A 89 10.70 5.96 7.16
N ILE A 90 9.41 5.72 7.28
CA ILE A 90 8.49 5.53 6.14
C ILE A 90 7.42 6.61 6.23
N LEU A 91 7.32 7.45 5.20
CA LEU A 91 6.28 8.47 5.06
C LEU A 91 5.14 7.97 4.18
N THR A 92 3.97 8.54 4.40
CA THR A 92 2.81 8.41 3.51
C THR A 92 2.61 9.69 2.71
N ASN A 93 2.08 9.60 1.50
CA ASN A 93 1.76 10.79 0.70
C ASN A 93 0.49 11.46 1.24
N ALA A 94 0.63 12.15 2.37
CA ALA A 94 -0.47 12.84 3.05
C ALA A 94 0.06 13.83 4.09
N GLY A 95 -0.80 14.72 4.53
CA GLY A 95 -0.50 15.70 5.57
C GLY A 95 0.62 16.63 5.16
N THR A 96 1.70 16.69 5.94
CA THR A 96 2.86 17.55 5.63
C THR A 96 3.89 16.89 4.72
N SER A 97 3.77 15.57 4.45
CA SER A 97 4.74 14.82 3.65
C SER A 97 4.42 14.83 2.15
N GLY A 98 3.17 15.09 1.76
CA GLY A 98 2.78 15.16 0.38
C GLY A 98 1.32 15.56 0.16
N PRO A 99 0.93 15.93 -1.08
CA PRO A 99 -0.39 16.49 -1.41
C PRO A 99 -1.50 15.43 -1.51
N GLY A 100 -1.17 14.14 -1.36
CA GLY A 100 -2.12 13.05 -1.57
C GLY A 100 -3.17 12.89 -0.48
N ALA A 101 -4.11 11.99 -0.72
CA ALA A 101 -5.16 11.59 0.22
C ALA A 101 -4.73 10.47 1.18
N GLY A 102 -3.43 10.14 1.20
CA GLY A 102 -2.86 8.99 1.88
C GLY A 102 -3.00 8.97 3.39
N GLY A 103 -2.47 7.93 3.98
CA GLY A 103 -2.41 7.72 5.41
C GLY A 103 -2.06 6.28 5.75
N ALA A 104 -1.86 5.98 7.01
CA ALA A 104 -1.57 4.62 7.45
C ALA A 104 -2.02 4.35 8.87
N PHE A 105 -2.14 3.05 9.18
CA PHE A 105 -2.13 2.52 10.53
C PHE A 105 -1.39 1.17 10.54
N ILE A 106 -1.04 0.69 11.74
CA ILE A 106 -0.39 -0.61 11.92
C ILE A 106 -1.45 -1.60 12.38
N TYR A 107 -1.62 -2.67 11.60
CA TYR A 107 -2.41 -3.83 11.97
C TYR A 107 -1.49 -4.85 12.66
N ASN A 108 -1.91 -5.35 13.83
CA ASN A 108 -1.24 -6.41 14.55
C ASN A 108 -1.91 -7.74 14.21
N GLY A 109 -1.24 -8.57 13.44
CA GLY A 109 -1.69 -9.84 12.89
C GLY A 109 -0.87 -10.18 11.66
N THR A 110 -1.12 -11.33 11.04
CA THR A 110 -0.35 -11.74 9.87
C THR A 110 -0.84 -11.05 8.60
N PHE A 111 0.07 -10.91 7.64
CA PHE A 111 -0.27 -10.36 6.32
C PHE A 111 -1.38 -11.15 5.63
N ASP A 112 -1.36 -12.47 5.77
CA ASP A 112 -2.29 -13.34 5.07
C ASP A 112 -3.67 -13.41 5.74
N GLU A 113 -3.77 -13.14 7.05
CA GLU A 113 -5.04 -13.03 7.78
C GLU A 113 -5.78 -11.72 7.48
N LEU A 114 -5.05 -10.65 7.14
CA LEU A 114 -5.67 -9.37 6.82
C LEU A 114 -6.33 -9.42 5.44
N LYS A 115 -7.62 -9.73 5.39
CA LYS A 115 -8.41 -9.86 4.15
C LYS A 115 -9.14 -8.59 3.76
N THR A 116 -9.42 -7.72 4.73
CA THR A 116 -10.12 -6.45 4.53
C THR A 116 -9.52 -5.39 5.43
N VAL A 117 -9.63 -4.13 5.05
CA VAL A 117 -9.39 -3.02 5.98
C VAL A 117 -10.42 -3.13 7.11
N PRO A 118 -10.00 -3.25 8.39
CA PRO A 118 -10.95 -3.35 9.50
C PRO A 118 -11.88 -2.13 9.54
N VAL A 119 -13.15 -2.38 9.84
CA VAL A 119 -14.14 -1.31 10.03
C VAL A 119 -13.68 -0.41 11.17
N ASP A 120 -13.95 0.87 11.08
CA ASP A 120 -13.56 1.91 12.06
C ASP A 120 -12.05 2.20 12.15
N SER A 121 -11.26 1.72 11.18
CA SER A 121 -9.84 2.04 11.12
C SER A 121 -9.59 3.52 10.89
N VAL A 122 -8.71 4.10 11.71
CA VAL A 122 -8.30 5.49 11.59
C VAL A 122 -6.96 5.57 10.87
N PHE A 123 -6.95 6.07 9.64
CA PHE A 123 -5.74 6.35 8.89
C PHE A 123 -5.11 7.65 9.38
N LYS A 124 -3.97 7.54 10.06
CA LYS A 124 -3.18 8.69 10.47
C LYS A 124 -2.48 9.29 9.25
N LYS A 125 -2.25 10.61 9.30
CA LYS A 125 -1.45 11.35 8.31
C LYS A 125 -0.15 11.81 8.93
N ASP A 126 0.82 12.08 8.08
CA ASP A 126 2.08 12.66 8.55
C ASP A 126 1.88 14.11 8.98
N ASN A 127 2.49 14.46 10.10
CA ASN A 127 2.64 15.83 10.61
C ASN A 127 4.11 16.05 10.96
N TYR A 128 4.95 16.01 9.92
CA TYR A 128 6.39 16.17 10.04
C TYR A 128 6.76 17.57 10.60
N PRO A 129 7.73 17.67 11.49
CA PRO A 129 8.54 16.60 12.10
C PRO A 129 7.92 16.01 13.37
N THR A 130 6.72 16.40 13.75
CA THR A 130 6.13 16.12 15.08
C THR A 130 5.64 14.68 15.20
N SER A 131 4.97 14.15 14.17
CA SER A 131 4.45 12.78 14.15
C SER A 131 4.35 12.22 12.74
N TYR A 132 4.27 10.91 12.66
CA TYR A 132 4.17 10.18 11.38
C TYR A 132 3.01 9.21 11.42
N ALA A 133 2.40 8.97 10.26
CA ALA A 133 1.36 7.95 10.10
C ALA A 133 1.89 6.57 10.51
N ILE A 134 3.11 6.24 10.08
CA ILE A 134 3.86 5.06 10.52
C ILE A 134 4.85 5.53 11.58
N THR A 135 4.52 5.27 12.84
CA THR A 135 5.30 5.76 13.99
C THR A 135 6.76 5.30 13.91
N THR A 136 7.68 6.23 14.11
CA THR A 136 9.13 5.96 14.15
C THR A 136 9.58 5.49 15.54
N GLY A 137 10.73 4.81 15.58
CA GLY A 137 11.35 4.34 16.81
C GLY A 137 11.19 2.84 17.03
N SER A 138 12.15 2.27 17.77
CA SER A 138 12.18 0.84 18.10
C SER A 138 10.91 0.42 18.86
N ASN A 139 10.31 -0.68 18.49
CA ASN A 139 9.05 -1.25 19.00
C ASN A 139 7.79 -0.39 18.78
N LYS A 140 7.88 0.79 18.16
CA LYS A 140 6.75 1.69 17.94
C LYS A 140 6.14 1.52 16.55
N GLY A 141 6.97 1.42 15.55
CA GLY A 141 6.59 1.26 14.15
C GLY A 141 6.71 -0.19 13.67
N TRP A 142 7.41 -0.37 12.57
CA TRP A 142 7.57 -1.64 11.88
C TRP A 142 8.77 -2.47 12.36
N TYR A 143 9.69 -1.91 13.18
CA TYR A 143 10.97 -2.53 13.50
C TYR A 143 11.29 -2.51 15.00
N VAL A 144 12.21 -3.40 15.38
CA VAL A 144 12.97 -3.34 16.63
C VAL A 144 14.43 -3.07 16.33
N TYR A 145 15.07 -2.23 17.14
CA TYR A 145 16.52 -2.03 17.16
C TYR A 145 17.13 -2.78 18.35
N ASP A 146 18.01 -3.73 18.02
CA ASP A 146 18.85 -4.41 19.00
C ASP A 146 20.16 -3.63 19.18
N GLY A 147 20.25 -2.87 20.27
CA GLY A 147 21.41 -2.03 20.59
C GLY A 147 22.66 -2.82 20.99
N VAL A 148 22.53 -4.10 21.35
CA VAL A 148 23.69 -4.96 21.69
C VAL A 148 24.41 -5.39 20.41
N ASN A 149 23.65 -5.74 19.39
CA ASN A 149 24.17 -6.26 18.12
C ASN A 149 24.14 -5.23 17.00
N ASN A 150 23.69 -4.01 17.23
CA ASN A 150 23.50 -2.96 16.22
C ASN A 150 22.67 -3.42 15.03
N LEU A 151 21.56 -4.14 15.28
CA LEU A 151 20.69 -4.69 14.25
C LEU A 151 19.30 -4.08 14.29
N ILE A 152 18.72 -3.89 13.11
CA ILE A 152 17.34 -3.46 12.91
C ILE A 152 16.60 -4.60 12.23
N THR A 153 15.54 -5.11 12.86
CA THR A 153 14.75 -6.22 12.32
C THR A 153 13.28 -5.86 12.30
N PRO A 154 12.54 -6.25 11.25
CA PRO A 154 11.09 -6.11 11.23
C PRO A 154 10.44 -6.87 12.40
N ILE A 155 9.33 -6.34 12.90
CA ILE A 155 8.55 -7.01 13.95
C ILE A 155 7.56 -7.96 13.27
N PRO A 156 7.65 -9.27 13.55
CA PRO A 156 6.69 -10.23 12.98
C PRO A 156 5.24 -9.87 13.34
N GLY A 157 4.33 -10.09 12.41
CA GLY A 157 2.90 -9.81 12.63
C GLY A 157 2.57 -8.31 12.68
N ARG A 158 3.39 -7.45 12.10
CA ARG A 158 3.07 -6.03 11.86
C ARG A 158 2.87 -5.75 10.39
N VAL A 159 1.63 -5.43 10.02
CA VAL A 159 1.25 -5.05 8.67
C VAL A 159 0.92 -3.57 8.64
N LEU A 160 1.55 -2.84 7.72
CA LEU A 160 1.22 -1.45 7.46
C LEU A 160 0.02 -1.41 6.52
N VAL A 161 -1.10 -0.91 7.00
CA VAL A 161 -2.28 -0.69 6.16
C VAL A 161 -2.22 0.73 5.66
N ILE A 162 -2.16 0.86 4.35
CA ILE A 162 -1.91 2.12 3.65
C ILE A 162 -3.17 2.57 2.93
N LYS A 163 -3.55 3.81 3.13
CA LYS A 163 -4.36 4.54 2.17
C LYS A 163 -3.41 5.24 1.22
N THR A 164 -3.53 4.99 -0.08
CA THR A 164 -2.62 5.51 -1.11
C THR A 164 -2.84 7.01 -1.36
N ALA A 165 -1.94 7.63 -2.09
CA ALA A 165 -2.08 9.04 -2.49
C ALA A 165 -3.39 9.33 -3.23
N LYS A 166 -3.90 8.34 -3.98
CA LYS A 166 -5.17 8.41 -4.73
C LYS A 166 -6.40 7.96 -3.94
N GLY A 167 -6.23 7.56 -2.68
CA GLY A 167 -7.33 7.13 -1.80
C GLY A 167 -7.66 5.64 -1.85
N ASN A 168 -6.96 4.84 -2.64
CA ASN A 168 -7.07 3.39 -2.68
C ASN A 168 -6.40 2.76 -1.45
N TYR A 169 -6.42 1.42 -1.33
CA TYR A 169 -5.86 0.73 -0.17
C TYR A 169 -4.74 -0.22 -0.56
N ALA A 170 -3.80 -0.40 0.37
CA ALA A 170 -2.79 -1.43 0.27
C ALA A 170 -2.46 -1.99 1.67
N LYS A 171 -2.00 -3.23 1.71
CA LYS A 171 -1.36 -3.81 2.88
C LYS A 171 0.10 -4.10 2.54
N VAL A 172 1.01 -3.72 3.44
CA VAL A 172 2.46 -3.81 3.24
C VAL A 172 3.08 -4.49 4.46
N GLU A 173 3.95 -5.46 4.24
CA GLU A 173 4.75 -6.08 5.29
C GLU A 173 6.23 -5.93 4.96
N ILE A 174 6.99 -5.37 5.89
CA ILE A 174 8.44 -5.26 5.77
C ILE A 174 9.04 -6.62 6.15
N LEU A 175 9.77 -7.22 5.22
CA LEU A 175 10.37 -8.55 5.39
C LEU A 175 11.83 -8.46 5.85
N ASN A 176 12.56 -7.45 5.37
CA ASN A 176 13.96 -7.25 5.74
C ASN A 176 14.41 -5.81 5.51
N TYR A 177 15.50 -5.41 6.16
CA TYR A 177 16.09 -4.07 6.10
C TYR A 177 17.52 -4.06 5.52
N TYR A 178 18.04 -5.24 5.16
CA TYR A 178 19.41 -5.40 4.70
C TYR A 178 19.47 -5.91 3.27
N LYS A 179 20.53 -5.52 2.55
CA LYS A 179 20.79 -5.90 1.17
C LYS A 179 20.76 -7.42 0.99
N GLY A 180 20.13 -7.88 -0.07
CA GLY A 180 19.89 -9.30 -0.35
C GLY A 180 18.79 -9.93 0.50
N GLY A 181 18.06 -9.15 1.30
CA GLY A 181 16.96 -9.65 2.13
C GLY A 181 17.41 -10.55 3.28
N THR A 182 18.67 -10.41 3.73
CA THR A 182 19.22 -11.24 4.80
C THR A 182 19.83 -10.35 5.89
N THR A 183 19.34 -10.51 7.11
CA THR A 183 19.90 -9.82 8.29
C THR A 183 21.30 -10.34 8.58
N PRO A 184 22.31 -9.48 8.75
CA PRO A 184 23.65 -9.91 9.15
C PRO A 184 23.65 -10.67 10.47
N ALA A 185 24.60 -11.58 10.62
CA ALA A 185 24.79 -12.28 11.89
C ALA A 185 25.12 -11.26 13.03
N PRO A 186 24.68 -11.51 14.27
CA PRO A 186 25.03 -10.66 15.41
C PRO A 186 26.55 -10.42 15.53
N SER A 187 27.35 -11.43 15.22
CA SER A 187 28.84 -11.39 15.23
C SER A 187 29.46 -10.68 14.02
N ALA A 188 28.67 -10.29 13.00
CA ALA A 188 29.20 -9.54 11.87
C ALA A 188 29.75 -8.18 12.32
N SER A 189 30.80 -7.70 11.65
CA SER A 189 31.36 -6.38 11.97
C SER A 189 30.37 -5.26 11.72
N ASP A 190 30.50 -4.15 12.45
CA ASP A 190 29.66 -2.99 12.26
C ASP A 190 29.78 -2.42 10.83
N ASP A 191 30.96 -2.52 10.21
CA ASP A 191 31.17 -2.13 8.81
C ASP A 191 30.27 -2.90 7.85
N VAL A 192 30.12 -4.23 8.03
CA VAL A 192 29.22 -5.07 7.24
C VAL A 192 27.75 -4.65 7.47
N LYS A 193 27.36 -4.47 8.73
CA LYS A 193 25.99 -4.05 9.09
C LYS A 193 25.65 -2.69 8.49
N LEU A 194 26.58 -1.72 8.58
CA LEU A 194 26.40 -0.37 8.04
C LEU A 194 26.31 -0.36 6.51
N LYS A 195 27.14 -1.14 5.81
CA LYS A 195 27.13 -1.20 4.35
C LYS A 195 25.92 -1.91 3.76
N THR A 196 25.31 -2.82 4.52
CA THR A 196 24.19 -3.63 4.06
C THR A 196 22.82 -3.12 4.50
N GLN A 197 22.70 -2.28 5.53
CA GLN A 197 21.42 -1.72 5.99
C GLN A 197 20.83 -0.70 5.01
N ARG A 198 19.54 -0.35 5.22
CA ARG A 198 18.76 0.60 4.43
C ARG A 198 18.38 0.08 3.04
N PHE A 199 18.30 -1.24 2.90
CA PHE A 199 17.78 -1.92 1.72
C PHE A 199 16.52 -2.67 2.10
N TYR A 200 15.37 -2.06 1.85
CA TYR A 200 14.09 -2.66 2.21
C TYR A 200 13.73 -3.80 1.28
N THR A 201 13.40 -4.93 1.86
CA THR A 201 12.63 -5.98 1.18
C THR A 201 11.26 -6.02 1.82
N PHE A 202 10.19 -5.88 1.03
CA PHE A 202 8.82 -5.91 1.52
C PHE A 202 7.89 -6.57 0.52
N ARG A 203 6.76 -7.08 1.02
CA ARG A 203 5.65 -7.55 0.17
C ARG A 203 4.44 -6.66 0.36
N TYR A 204 3.60 -6.58 -0.67
CA TYR A 204 2.37 -5.83 -0.58
C TYR A 204 1.29 -6.35 -1.53
N VAL A 205 0.05 -6.03 -1.20
CA VAL A 205 -1.11 -6.12 -2.09
C VAL A 205 -1.69 -4.72 -2.22
N HIS A 206 -1.92 -4.28 -3.46
CA HIS A 206 -2.55 -3.00 -3.76
C HIS A 206 -3.94 -3.24 -4.35
N GLN A 207 -4.96 -2.62 -3.74
CA GLN A 207 -6.34 -2.65 -4.20
C GLN A 207 -6.66 -1.36 -4.95
N ALA A 208 -6.69 -1.44 -6.28
CA ALA A 208 -6.82 -0.27 -7.16
C ALA A 208 -8.27 0.20 -7.39
N ASN A 209 -9.27 -0.62 -7.03
CA ASN A 209 -10.68 -0.31 -7.32
C ASN A 209 -11.41 0.46 -6.20
N GLY A 210 -10.68 0.89 -5.16
CA GLY A 210 -11.21 1.66 -4.05
C GLY A 210 -11.98 0.84 -3.00
N THR A 211 -12.14 -0.48 -3.18
CA THR A 211 -12.76 -1.32 -2.14
C THR A 211 -11.79 -1.59 -0.99
N ALA A 212 -12.33 -1.88 0.19
CA ALA A 212 -11.54 -2.20 1.36
C ALA A 212 -11.07 -3.68 1.40
N SER A 213 -11.29 -4.46 0.34
CA SER A 213 -10.95 -5.89 0.27
C SER A 213 -9.53 -6.10 -0.27
N PHE A 214 -8.82 -7.04 0.33
CA PHE A 214 -7.52 -7.55 -0.11
C PHE A 214 -7.61 -8.99 -0.65
N GLN A 215 -8.81 -9.38 -1.08
CA GLN A 215 -9.11 -10.69 -1.71
C GLN A 215 -9.51 -10.50 -3.16
#